data_03e2903f50c2304d1052b8be2f55c159
#
_entry.id   03e2903f50c2304d1052b8be2f55c159
#
_cell.length_a   1.000
_cell.length_b   1.000
_cell.length_c   1.000
_cell.angle_alpha   90.00
_cell.angle_beta   90.00
_cell.angle_gamma   90.00
#
_symmetry.space_group_name_H-M   'P 1'
#
loop_
_entity.id
_entity.type
_entity.pdbx_description
1 polymer ?
#
loop_
_entity_poly.entity_id
_entity_poly.type
_entity_poly.pdbx_seq_one_letter_code
_entity_poly.pdbx_strand_id
1 'polypeptide(L)'
;AYESAKADVNVSEANLTEARLALSYTTVRSPISGYISERHVDIGTLVGPGAQSLLANVVKSDTVLVEFKMTDLDYQKSKARNVNLGQQDTSRHWNPYVTITLADKSQYKYKGLVDFADPLVDAKSGTFSVRAEMPNPERELLPGQFTNVKVLLDVRENAVAVPTKAITIEKSGTFIFVVKRDGTVEKRFIQTGPEVGNVTVVERGLRANEVIVVEGQHKLSHGDKVEAVPYGSTEQE
;
A
#
# COMPACT_ATOMS: atom_id res chain seq x y z
N ALA A 1 -21.91 36.54 -57.23
CA ALA A 1 -22.09 35.11 -57.57
C ALA A 1 -21.16 34.18 -56.78
N TYR A 2 -19.81 34.38 -56.83
CA TYR A 2 -18.86 33.46 -56.14
C TYR A 2 -19.04 33.46 -54.61
N GLU A 3 -19.10 34.65 -53.98
CA GLU A 3 -19.27 34.77 -52.54
C GLU A 3 -20.62 34.20 -52.04
N SER A 4 -21.69 34.39 -52.85
CA SER A 4 -23.00 33.81 -52.57
C SER A 4 -22.96 32.28 -52.64
N ALA A 5 -22.36 31.70 -53.68
CA ALA A 5 -22.20 30.26 -53.80
C ALA A 5 -21.34 29.65 -52.66
N LYS A 6 -20.29 30.36 -52.22
CA LYS A 6 -19.47 29.95 -51.10
C LYS A 6 -20.26 29.99 -49.79
N ALA A 7 -21.09 30.99 -49.59
CA ALA A 7 -21.97 31.04 -48.42
C ALA A 7 -22.98 29.89 -48.40
N ASP A 8 -23.57 29.54 -49.55
CA ASP A 8 -24.52 28.44 -49.69
C ASP A 8 -23.85 27.07 -49.38
N VAL A 9 -22.59 26.89 -49.80
CA VAL A 9 -21.79 25.70 -49.43
C VAL A 9 -21.57 25.64 -47.93
N ASN A 10 -21.15 26.73 -47.30
CA ASN A 10 -20.93 26.78 -45.87
C ASN A 10 -22.21 26.46 -45.06
N VAL A 11 -23.37 26.99 -45.49
CA VAL A 11 -24.67 26.67 -44.88
C VAL A 11 -25.00 25.18 -45.03
N SER A 12 -24.77 24.62 -46.22
CA SER A 12 -25.05 23.21 -46.48
C SER A 12 -24.10 22.29 -45.65
N GLU A 13 -22.85 22.66 -45.48
CA GLU A 13 -21.89 21.96 -44.61
C GLU A 13 -22.28 22.03 -43.11
N ALA A 14 -22.75 23.18 -42.66
CA ALA A 14 -23.28 23.35 -41.30
C ALA A 14 -24.50 22.46 -41.06
N ASN A 15 -25.46 22.44 -41.96
CA ASN A 15 -26.65 21.60 -41.90
C ASN A 15 -26.27 20.08 -41.91
N LEU A 16 -25.29 19.69 -42.73
CA LEU A 16 -24.79 18.33 -42.76
C LEU A 16 -24.14 17.93 -41.41
N THR A 17 -23.38 18.84 -40.83
CA THR A 17 -22.72 18.64 -39.55
C THR A 17 -23.77 18.47 -38.44
N GLU A 18 -24.79 19.30 -38.41
CA GLU A 18 -25.91 19.21 -37.48
C GLU A 18 -26.63 17.87 -37.60
N ALA A 19 -26.98 17.46 -38.83
CA ALA A 19 -27.66 16.19 -39.09
C ALA A 19 -26.80 14.97 -38.67
N ARG A 20 -25.47 15.03 -38.89
CA ARG A 20 -24.53 14.00 -38.43
C ARG A 20 -24.43 13.94 -36.90
N LEU A 21 -24.45 15.08 -36.26
CA LEU A 21 -24.44 15.16 -34.80
C LEU A 21 -25.72 14.55 -34.22
N ALA A 22 -26.88 14.93 -34.77
CA ALA A 22 -28.17 14.35 -34.36
C ALA A 22 -28.19 12.82 -34.54
N LEU A 23 -27.67 12.31 -35.66
CA LEU A 23 -27.53 10.87 -35.87
C LEU A 23 -26.58 10.23 -34.87
N SER A 24 -25.50 10.88 -34.51
CA SER A 24 -24.54 10.33 -33.52
C SER A 24 -25.14 10.10 -32.14
N TYR A 25 -26.09 10.94 -31.74
CA TYR A 25 -26.80 10.80 -30.46
C TYR A 25 -27.78 9.63 -30.42
N THR A 26 -28.14 9.04 -31.56
CA THR A 26 -28.98 7.82 -31.59
C THR A 26 -28.24 6.58 -31.18
N THR A 27 -26.91 6.63 -31.08
CA THR A 27 -26.05 5.51 -30.67
C THR A 27 -25.17 5.93 -29.49
N VAL A 28 -25.54 5.52 -28.27
CA VAL A 28 -24.76 5.80 -27.07
C VAL A 28 -23.75 4.70 -26.85
N ARG A 29 -22.47 5.08 -26.77
CA ARG A 29 -21.37 4.14 -26.52
C ARG A 29 -20.63 4.52 -25.25
N SER A 30 -20.17 3.48 -24.50
CA SER A 30 -19.27 3.71 -23.36
C SER A 30 -17.92 4.24 -23.84
N PRO A 31 -17.37 5.30 -23.22
CA PRO A 31 -16.02 5.80 -23.51
C PRO A 31 -14.93 4.90 -22.96
N ILE A 32 -15.26 3.97 -22.05
CA ILE A 32 -14.32 3.03 -21.41
C ILE A 32 -14.79 1.60 -21.62
N SER A 33 -13.83 0.69 -21.65
CA SER A 33 -14.11 -0.75 -21.58
C SER A 33 -14.36 -1.16 -20.12
N GLY A 34 -15.39 -1.92 -19.86
CA GLY A 34 -15.73 -2.32 -18.50
C GLY A 34 -17.04 -3.11 -18.44
N TYR A 35 -17.57 -3.26 -17.24
CA TYR A 35 -18.82 -3.94 -16.97
C TYR A 35 -19.94 -2.94 -16.73
N ILE A 36 -21.07 -3.19 -17.38
CA ILE A 36 -22.27 -2.41 -17.11
C ILE A 36 -22.83 -2.87 -15.76
N SER A 37 -23.04 -1.91 -14.90
CA SER A 37 -23.74 -2.05 -13.63
C SER A 37 -25.27 -2.04 -13.85
N GLU A 38 -26.01 -1.69 -12.83
CA GLU A 38 -27.47 -1.59 -12.90
C GLU A 38 -27.93 -0.62 -14.00
N ARG A 39 -28.98 -1.03 -14.72
CA ARG A 39 -29.67 -0.19 -15.69
C ARG A 39 -30.65 0.74 -14.96
N HIS A 40 -30.53 2.04 -15.20
CA HIS A 40 -31.36 3.06 -14.53
C HIS A 40 -32.64 3.42 -15.32
N VAL A 41 -32.74 3.03 -16.58
CA VAL A 41 -33.87 3.33 -17.44
C VAL A 41 -34.33 2.09 -18.20
N ASP A 42 -35.64 1.95 -18.40
CA ASP A 42 -36.22 0.84 -19.17
C ASP A 42 -36.33 1.17 -20.66
N ILE A 43 -36.49 0.11 -21.47
CA ILE A 43 -36.74 0.24 -22.90
C ILE A 43 -38.07 0.96 -23.09
N GLY A 44 -38.10 1.99 -23.92
CA GLY A 44 -39.25 2.86 -24.16
C GLY A 44 -39.30 4.12 -23.29
N THR A 45 -38.38 4.27 -22.33
CA THR A 45 -38.28 5.50 -21.56
C THR A 45 -37.65 6.61 -22.41
N LEU A 46 -38.29 7.78 -22.40
CA LEU A 46 -37.71 8.97 -23.03
C LEU A 46 -36.49 9.43 -22.24
N VAL A 47 -35.33 9.49 -22.90
CA VAL A 47 -34.06 9.97 -22.32
C VAL A 47 -33.59 11.19 -23.10
N GLY A 48 -32.89 12.10 -22.42
CA GLY A 48 -32.42 13.34 -23.02
C GLY A 48 -31.48 14.09 -22.09
N PRO A 49 -31.04 15.28 -22.49
CA PRO A 49 -30.18 16.10 -21.62
C PRO A 49 -30.93 16.49 -20.33
N GLY A 50 -30.28 16.25 -19.18
CA GLY A 50 -30.83 16.58 -17.86
C GLY A 50 -30.85 15.39 -16.88
N ALA A 51 -31.76 15.41 -15.90
CA ALA A 51 -31.80 14.45 -14.80
C ALA A 51 -32.06 12.99 -15.22
N GLN A 52 -32.67 12.76 -16.38
CA GLN A 52 -32.98 11.44 -16.93
C GLN A 52 -31.94 10.98 -17.98
N SER A 53 -30.74 11.50 -17.93
CA SER A 53 -29.67 11.16 -18.87
C SER A 53 -28.83 9.95 -18.45
N LEU A 54 -28.92 9.51 -17.21
CA LEU A 54 -28.15 8.36 -16.70
C LEU A 54 -28.81 7.05 -17.16
N LEU A 55 -28.19 6.37 -18.10
CA LEU A 55 -28.67 5.10 -18.64
C LEU A 55 -28.17 3.91 -17.83
N ALA A 56 -26.87 3.85 -17.61
CA ALA A 56 -26.17 2.83 -16.82
C ALA A 56 -24.79 3.33 -16.43
N ASN A 57 -24.21 2.74 -15.41
CA ASN A 57 -22.82 2.95 -15.05
C ASN A 57 -21.95 1.86 -15.67
N VAL A 58 -20.77 2.24 -16.17
CA VAL A 58 -19.75 1.29 -16.63
C VAL A 58 -18.56 1.36 -15.68
N VAL A 59 -18.20 0.22 -15.11
CA VAL A 59 -17.14 0.10 -14.12
C VAL A 59 -15.98 -0.66 -14.73
N LYS A 60 -14.80 -0.06 -14.70
CA LYS A 60 -13.54 -0.73 -15.02
C LYS A 60 -13.07 -1.47 -13.76
N SER A 61 -12.90 -2.78 -13.83
CA SER A 61 -12.61 -3.62 -12.67
C SER A 61 -11.35 -4.49 -12.81
N ASP A 62 -10.61 -4.36 -13.91
CA ASP A 62 -9.31 -5.02 -14.13
C ASP A 62 -8.19 -4.43 -13.26
N THR A 63 -8.39 -3.20 -12.84
CA THR A 63 -7.53 -2.48 -11.90
C THR A 63 -8.43 -1.71 -10.95
N VAL A 64 -8.17 -1.80 -9.65
CA VAL A 64 -8.93 -1.08 -8.62
C VAL A 64 -8.03 -0.12 -7.87
N LEU A 65 -8.61 0.98 -7.42
CA LEU A 65 -7.93 1.97 -6.59
C LEU A 65 -8.27 1.67 -5.13
N VAL A 66 -7.23 1.48 -4.34
CA VAL A 66 -7.33 1.27 -2.89
C VAL A 66 -7.00 2.57 -2.20
N GLU A 67 -8.01 3.16 -1.57
CA GLU A 67 -7.84 4.40 -0.82
C GLU A 67 -7.79 4.11 0.68
N PHE A 68 -6.83 4.69 1.36
CA PHE A 68 -6.66 4.57 2.81
C PHE A 68 -6.11 5.86 3.39
N LYS A 69 -6.27 6.02 4.70
CA LYS A 69 -5.77 7.19 5.40
C LYS A 69 -4.48 6.87 6.14
N MET A 70 -3.54 7.80 6.08
CA MET A 70 -2.26 7.73 6.77
C MET A 70 -2.11 8.91 7.72
N THR A 71 -1.45 8.69 8.87
CA THR A 71 -1.16 9.77 9.82
C THR A 71 0.05 10.59 9.38
N ASP A 72 0.09 11.88 9.79
CA ASP A 72 1.26 12.73 9.58
C ASP A 72 2.54 12.13 10.18
N LEU A 73 2.43 11.49 11.34
CA LEU A 73 3.56 10.81 11.99
C LEU A 73 4.16 9.69 11.12
N ASP A 74 3.32 8.88 10.49
CA ASP A 74 3.78 7.79 9.62
C ASP A 74 4.39 8.34 8.33
N TYR A 75 3.84 9.45 7.82
CA TYR A 75 4.43 10.18 6.70
C TYR A 75 5.82 10.72 7.04
N GLN A 76 5.98 11.37 8.18
CA GLN A 76 7.28 11.88 8.61
C GLN A 76 8.30 10.76 8.80
N LYS A 77 7.89 9.62 9.35
CA LYS A 77 8.74 8.42 9.46
C LYS A 77 9.16 7.91 8.08
N SER A 78 8.24 7.85 7.12
CA SER A 78 8.56 7.42 5.76
C SER A 78 9.50 8.40 5.05
N LYS A 79 9.25 9.71 5.19
CA LYS A 79 10.08 10.77 4.63
C LYS A 79 11.48 10.82 5.24
N ALA A 80 11.62 10.64 6.55
CA ALA A 80 12.92 10.55 7.23
C ALA A 80 13.80 9.40 6.69
N ARG A 81 13.18 8.44 6.02
CA ARG A 81 13.82 7.29 5.36
C ARG A 81 13.88 7.44 3.84
N ASN A 82 13.67 8.67 3.34
CA ASN A 82 13.62 9.01 1.92
C ASN A 82 12.56 8.22 1.12
N VAL A 83 11.48 7.77 1.72
CA VAL A 83 10.35 7.15 1.01
C VAL A 83 9.40 8.25 0.57
N ASN A 84 9.34 8.53 -0.72
CA ASN A 84 8.38 9.46 -1.31
C ASN A 84 7.15 8.67 -1.77
N LEU A 85 6.03 8.87 -1.07
CA LEU A 85 4.76 8.27 -1.46
C LEU A 85 4.22 8.95 -2.72
N GLY A 86 3.72 8.16 -3.67
CA GLY A 86 3.17 8.67 -4.93
C GLY A 86 4.20 9.08 -5.98
N GLN A 87 5.50 8.89 -5.75
CA GLN A 87 6.56 9.10 -6.73
C GLN A 87 7.37 7.83 -6.91
N GLN A 88 7.63 7.46 -8.16
CA GLN A 88 8.55 6.37 -8.47
C GLN A 88 9.98 6.84 -8.19
N ASP A 89 10.65 6.15 -7.29
CA ASP A 89 12.05 6.40 -6.98
C ASP A 89 12.94 5.38 -7.71
N THR A 90 13.60 5.85 -8.76
CA THR A 90 14.50 5.01 -9.57
C THR A 90 15.85 4.73 -8.88
N SER A 91 16.14 5.39 -7.76
CA SER A 91 17.37 5.16 -6.98
C SER A 91 17.29 3.91 -6.09
N ARG A 92 16.12 3.29 -5.99
CA ARG A 92 15.85 2.12 -5.15
C ARG A 92 15.44 0.92 -6.00
N HIS A 93 15.73 -0.26 -5.46
CA HIS A 93 15.29 -1.52 -6.08
C HIS A 93 13.85 -1.91 -5.69
N TRP A 94 13.14 -1.09 -4.93
CA TRP A 94 11.76 -1.33 -4.49
C TRP A 94 10.96 -0.02 -4.39
N ASN A 95 9.66 -0.13 -4.60
CA ASN A 95 8.71 0.97 -4.41
C ASN A 95 7.76 0.64 -3.25
N PRO A 96 7.21 1.64 -2.55
CA PRO A 96 6.17 1.43 -1.55
C PRO A 96 5.02 0.65 -2.17
N TYR A 97 4.65 -0.47 -1.54
CA TYR A 97 3.56 -1.28 -2.02
C TYR A 97 2.55 -1.59 -0.91
N VAL A 98 1.37 -1.91 -1.35
CA VAL A 98 0.21 -2.22 -0.53
C VAL A 98 -0.14 -3.69 -0.70
N THR A 99 -0.44 -4.35 0.40
CA THR A 99 -1.08 -5.67 0.42
C THR A 99 -2.44 -5.58 1.07
N ILE A 100 -3.38 -6.36 0.58
CA ILE A 100 -4.76 -6.41 1.06
C ILE A 100 -5.02 -7.74 1.73
N THR A 101 -5.71 -7.68 2.86
CA THR A 101 -6.33 -8.85 3.49
C THR A 101 -7.83 -8.79 3.24
N LEU A 102 -8.39 -9.81 2.61
CA LEU A 102 -9.80 -9.92 2.28
C LEU A 102 -10.67 -10.16 3.53
N ALA A 103 -11.97 -10.10 3.39
CA ALA A 103 -12.91 -10.27 4.49
C ALA A 103 -12.84 -11.65 5.15
N ASP A 104 -12.49 -12.69 4.39
CA ASP A 104 -12.26 -14.07 4.85
C ASP A 104 -10.91 -14.28 5.54
N LYS A 105 -10.12 -13.19 5.74
CA LYS A 105 -8.77 -13.15 6.27
C LYS A 105 -7.69 -13.74 5.34
N SER A 106 -8.02 -14.13 4.13
CA SER A 106 -7.03 -14.50 3.12
C SER A 106 -6.24 -13.27 2.67
N GLN A 107 -4.99 -13.48 2.27
CA GLN A 107 -4.18 -12.42 1.71
C GLN A 107 -4.39 -12.36 0.19
N TYR A 108 -4.70 -11.18 -0.33
CA TYR A 108 -4.81 -10.97 -1.76
C TYR A 108 -3.44 -11.16 -2.43
N LYS A 109 -3.42 -11.89 -3.55
CA LYS A 109 -2.17 -12.35 -4.18
C LYS A 109 -1.35 -11.26 -4.88
N TYR A 110 -2.01 -10.20 -5.34
CA TYR A 110 -1.33 -9.09 -6.02
C TYR A 110 -0.98 -7.98 -5.05
N LYS A 111 0.08 -7.25 -5.38
CA LYS A 111 0.52 -6.07 -4.63
C LYS A 111 0.11 -4.82 -5.39
N GLY A 112 -0.40 -3.84 -4.69
CA GLY A 112 -0.69 -2.52 -5.24
C GLY A 112 0.50 -1.58 -5.09
N LEU A 113 0.68 -0.69 -6.03
CA LEU A 113 1.69 0.37 -5.97
C LEU A 113 1.03 1.67 -5.51
N VAL A 114 1.66 2.35 -4.58
CA VAL A 114 1.20 3.69 -4.15
C VAL A 114 1.45 4.66 -5.30
N ASP A 115 0.38 5.21 -5.87
CA ASP A 115 0.41 6.14 -7.01
C ASP A 115 0.13 7.58 -6.62
N PHE A 116 -0.54 7.80 -5.50
CA PHE A 116 -0.92 9.14 -5.05
C PHE A 116 -0.95 9.26 -3.53
N ALA A 117 -0.48 10.40 -3.04
CA ALA A 117 -0.63 10.82 -1.66
C ALA A 117 -1.10 12.27 -1.64
N ASP A 118 -2.18 12.55 -0.95
CA ASP A 118 -2.76 13.89 -0.86
C ASP A 118 -1.79 14.81 -0.11
N PRO A 119 -1.42 15.98 -0.66
CA PRO A 119 -0.57 16.94 0.03
C PRO A 119 -1.29 17.65 1.18
N LEU A 120 -2.60 17.51 1.30
CA LEU A 120 -3.41 18.17 2.32
C LEU A 120 -3.73 17.20 3.47
N VAL A 121 -3.45 17.65 4.69
CA VAL A 121 -3.81 16.94 5.92
C VAL A 121 -5.17 17.46 6.41
N ASP A 122 -6.10 16.58 6.68
CA ASP A 122 -7.36 16.89 7.33
C ASP A 122 -7.10 17.33 8.78
N ALA A 123 -7.39 18.58 9.09
CA ALA A 123 -7.12 19.18 10.39
C ALA A 123 -7.92 18.56 11.55
N LYS A 124 -9.03 17.85 11.28
CA LYS A 124 -9.85 17.20 12.28
C LYS A 124 -9.32 15.84 12.69
N SER A 125 -8.83 15.07 11.71
CA SER A 125 -8.35 13.70 11.92
C SER A 125 -6.83 13.59 12.02
N GLY A 126 -6.07 14.61 11.57
CA GLY A 126 -4.61 14.56 11.46
C GLY A 126 -4.12 13.53 10.46
N THR A 127 -4.96 13.17 9.47
CA THR A 127 -4.65 12.18 8.45
C THR A 127 -4.77 12.77 7.06
N PHE A 128 -4.12 12.15 6.09
CA PHE A 128 -4.26 12.46 4.66
C PHE A 128 -4.59 11.19 3.88
N SER A 129 -5.16 11.37 2.69
CA SER A 129 -5.52 10.25 1.83
C SER A 129 -4.33 9.77 1.03
N VAL A 130 -4.17 8.46 0.98
CA VAL A 130 -3.18 7.78 0.14
C VAL A 130 -3.93 6.80 -0.74
N ARG A 131 -3.50 6.70 -1.99
CA ARG A 131 -4.10 5.82 -2.98
C ARG A 131 -3.05 4.88 -3.56
N ALA A 132 -3.45 3.63 -3.75
CA ALA A 132 -2.64 2.63 -4.43
C ALA A 132 -3.43 2.02 -5.58
N GLU A 133 -2.78 1.83 -6.70
CA GLU A 133 -3.30 1.10 -7.83
C GLU A 133 -3.04 -0.40 -7.64
N MET A 134 -4.10 -1.21 -7.65
CA MET A 134 -4.07 -2.64 -7.39
C MET A 134 -4.54 -3.40 -8.62
N PRO A 135 -3.72 -4.28 -9.23
CA PRO A 135 -4.17 -5.18 -10.29
C PRO A 135 -5.28 -6.11 -9.82
N ASN A 136 -6.32 -6.27 -10.64
CA ASN A 136 -7.48 -7.10 -10.33
C ASN A 136 -7.92 -7.95 -11.53
N PRO A 137 -7.03 -8.78 -12.12
CA PRO A 137 -7.33 -9.52 -13.33
C PRO A 137 -8.44 -10.57 -13.13
N GLU A 138 -8.55 -11.13 -11.94
CA GLU A 138 -9.57 -12.14 -11.59
C GLU A 138 -10.84 -11.52 -11.01
N ARG A 139 -10.85 -10.21 -10.81
CA ARG A 139 -12.02 -9.44 -10.32
C ARG A 139 -12.54 -9.88 -8.96
N GLU A 140 -11.65 -10.34 -8.11
CA GLU A 140 -11.98 -10.68 -6.73
C GLU A 140 -12.30 -9.45 -5.88
N LEU A 141 -11.69 -8.30 -6.24
CA LEU A 141 -11.95 -7.04 -5.56
C LEU A 141 -13.10 -6.30 -6.24
N LEU A 142 -14.08 -5.92 -5.47
CA LEU A 142 -15.22 -5.15 -5.95
C LEU A 142 -15.10 -3.69 -5.50
N PRO A 143 -15.32 -2.71 -6.40
CA PRO A 143 -15.39 -1.31 -6.02
C PRO A 143 -16.43 -1.06 -4.92
N GLY A 144 -16.07 -0.25 -3.92
CA GLY A 144 -16.92 0.00 -2.75
C GLY A 144 -16.75 -1.00 -1.60
N GLN A 145 -15.89 -1.99 -1.74
CA GLN A 145 -15.58 -2.97 -0.72
C GLN A 145 -14.60 -2.41 0.32
N PHE A 146 -14.79 -2.75 1.60
CA PHE A 146 -13.83 -2.46 2.66
C PHE A 146 -12.85 -3.62 2.82
N THR A 147 -11.57 -3.30 2.95
CA THR A 147 -10.50 -4.27 3.13
C THR A 147 -9.49 -3.80 4.17
N ASN A 148 -8.72 -4.73 4.75
CA ASN A 148 -7.60 -4.39 5.59
C ASN A 148 -6.35 -4.16 4.73
N VAL A 149 -5.78 -2.98 4.83
CA VAL A 149 -4.62 -2.56 4.04
C VAL A 149 -3.37 -2.57 4.91
N LYS A 150 -2.32 -3.22 4.41
CA LYS A 150 -0.97 -3.14 4.96
C LYS A 150 -0.07 -2.46 3.96
N VAL A 151 0.57 -1.38 4.37
CA VAL A 151 1.50 -0.62 3.54
C VAL A 151 2.92 -0.94 3.93
N LEU A 152 3.75 -1.32 2.96
CA LEU A 152 5.19 -1.44 3.15
C LEU A 152 5.82 -0.08 2.88
N LEU A 153 6.33 0.55 3.94
CA LEU A 153 6.92 1.89 3.88
C LEU A 153 8.44 1.88 3.97
N ASP A 154 9.05 0.77 4.35
CA ASP A 154 10.49 0.68 4.53
C ASP A 154 10.98 -0.75 4.33
N VAL A 155 12.10 -0.90 3.64
CA VAL A 155 12.85 -2.16 3.51
C VAL A 155 14.26 -1.89 3.97
N ARG A 156 14.71 -2.62 4.98
CA ARG A 156 16.07 -2.53 5.49
C ARG A 156 16.83 -3.77 5.08
N GLU A 157 17.57 -3.64 4.00
CA GLU A 157 18.49 -4.69 3.57
C GLU A 157 19.62 -4.83 4.59
N ASN A 158 19.97 -6.08 4.92
CA ASN A 158 21.05 -6.43 5.87
C ASN A 158 20.85 -5.90 7.31
N ALA A 159 19.60 -5.64 7.71
CA ALA A 159 19.33 -5.28 9.09
C ALA A 159 19.59 -6.46 10.03
N VAL A 160 20.24 -6.19 11.16
CA VAL A 160 20.37 -7.18 12.24
C VAL A 160 19.02 -7.25 12.95
N ALA A 161 18.36 -8.40 12.87
CA ALA A 161 17.09 -8.64 13.54
C ALA A 161 17.26 -9.76 14.57
N VAL A 162 16.64 -9.61 15.72
CA VAL A 162 16.69 -10.58 16.82
C VAL A 162 15.28 -10.91 17.29
N PRO A 163 15.02 -12.12 17.79
CA PRO A 163 13.75 -12.42 18.43
C PRO A 163 13.44 -11.40 19.53
N THR A 164 12.24 -10.82 19.51
CA THR A 164 11.85 -9.78 20.48
C THR A 164 12.02 -10.24 21.93
N LYS A 165 11.80 -11.51 22.20
CA LYS A 165 12.00 -12.11 23.53
C LYS A 165 13.46 -12.13 24.01
N ALA A 166 14.45 -11.97 23.14
CA ALA A 166 15.86 -11.86 23.53
C ALA A 166 16.20 -10.48 24.13
N ILE A 167 15.33 -9.52 23.96
CA ILE A 167 15.53 -8.14 24.38
C ILE A 167 15.03 -7.96 25.80
N THR A 168 15.86 -7.42 26.65
CA THR A 168 15.49 -7.07 28.03
C THR A 168 15.47 -5.56 28.21
N ILE A 169 14.42 -5.08 28.86
CA ILE A 169 14.23 -3.65 29.14
C ILE A 169 14.35 -3.43 30.65
N GLU A 170 15.29 -2.60 31.06
CA GLU A 170 15.48 -2.15 32.44
C GLU A 170 15.42 -0.64 32.54
N LYS A 171 15.41 -0.11 33.79
CA LYS A 171 15.48 1.34 34.03
C LYS A 171 16.73 1.99 33.42
N SER A 172 17.79 1.22 33.27
CA SER A 172 19.08 1.62 32.70
C SER A 172 19.10 1.65 31.18
N GLY A 173 18.11 1.07 30.51
CA GLY A 173 18.01 0.96 29.06
C GLY A 173 17.68 -0.42 28.54
N THR A 174 17.64 -0.53 27.23
CA THR A 174 17.39 -1.79 26.52
C THR A 174 18.69 -2.49 26.21
N PHE A 175 18.78 -3.78 26.55
CA PHE A 175 20.01 -4.56 26.34
C PHE A 175 19.69 -5.99 25.90
N ILE A 176 20.75 -6.67 25.46
CA ILE A 176 20.76 -8.07 25.06
C ILE A 176 22.00 -8.74 25.64
N PHE A 177 21.92 -10.04 25.89
CA PHE A 177 23.09 -10.82 26.25
C PHE A 177 23.74 -11.44 25.02
N VAL A 178 25.02 -11.13 24.80
CA VAL A 178 25.85 -11.66 23.71
C VAL A 178 26.83 -12.69 24.29
N VAL A 179 26.88 -13.87 23.68
CA VAL A 179 27.84 -14.91 24.08
C VAL A 179 29.14 -14.73 23.31
N LYS A 180 30.23 -14.52 24.01
CA LYS A 180 31.56 -14.41 23.44
C LYS A 180 32.12 -15.79 23.06
N ARG A 181 33.20 -15.80 22.28
CA ARG A 181 33.87 -17.03 21.84
C ARG A 181 34.46 -17.87 22.99
N ASP A 182 34.75 -17.25 24.15
CA ASP A 182 35.23 -17.89 25.37
C ASP A 182 34.09 -18.48 26.25
N GLY A 183 32.84 -18.41 25.79
CA GLY A 183 31.66 -18.85 26.51
C GLY A 183 31.17 -17.88 27.58
N THR A 184 31.74 -16.67 27.67
CA THR A 184 31.27 -15.67 28.63
C THR A 184 30.16 -14.79 28.04
N VAL A 185 29.24 -14.37 28.91
CA VAL A 185 28.08 -13.53 28.53
C VAL A 185 28.40 -12.06 28.76
N GLU A 186 28.16 -11.26 27.75
CA GLU A 186 28.27 -9.80 27.80
C GLU A 186 26.89 -9.15 27.76
N LYS A 187 26.53 -8.40 28.83
CA LYS A 187 25.37 -7.51 28.80
C LYS A 187 25.70 -6.31 27.93
N ARG A 188 25.04 -6.19 26.78
CA ARG A 188 25.30 -5.14 25.81
C ARG A 188 24.06 -4.31 25.57
N PHE A 189 24.17 -3.01 25.79
CA PHE A 189 23.11 -2.07 25.48
C PHE A 189 22.94 -1.91 23.97
N ILE A 190 21.69 -1.92 23.54
CA ILE A 190 21.30 -1.84 22.13
C ILE A 190 20.30 -0.72 21.93
N GLN A 191 20.29 -0.22 20.70
CA GLN A 191 19.22 0.66 20.22
C GLN A 191 18.32 -0.15 19.31
N THR A 192 17.05 -0.32 19.72
CA THR A 192 16.05 -1.05 18.95
C THR A 192 15.39 -0.17 17.92
N GLY A 193 15.09 -0.74 16.76
CA GLY A 193 14.26 -0.18 15.70
C GLY A 193 12.84 -0.74 15.74
N PRO A 194 12.15 -0.80 14.58
CA PRO A 194 10.80 -1.35 14.49
C PRO A 194 10.77 -2.85 14.79
N GLU A 195 9.65 -3.26 15.37
CA GLU A 195 9.29 -4.66 15.57
C GLU A 195 8.45 -5.13 14.37
N VAL A 196 8.77 -6.31 13.84
CA VAL A 196 8.06 -6.93 12.72
C VAL A 196 7.73 -8.38 13.10
N GLY A 197 6.47 -8.65 13.43
CA GLY A 197 6.05 -9.95 13.94
C GLY A 197 6.74 -10.27 15.27
N ASN A 198 7.52 -11.34 15.30
CA ASN A 198 8.23 -11.81 16.51
C ASN A 198 9.70 -11.37 16.57
N VAL A 199 10.13 -10.50 15.66
CA VAL A 199 11.52 -10.03 15.60
C VAL A 199 11.59 -8.51 15.70
N THR A 200 12.63 -8.02 16.37
CA THR A 200 12.93 -6.59 16.49
C THR A 200 14.24 -6.29 15.79
N VAL A 201 14.23 -5.26 14.98
CA VAL A 201 15.46 -4.76 14.34
C VAL A 201 16.34 -4.09 15.38
N VAL A 202 17.65 -4.39 15.37
CA VAL A 202 18.65 -3.69 16.17
C VAL A 202 19.38 -2.70 15.30
N GLU A 203 19.25 -1.40 15.63
CA GLU A 203 19.87 -0.32 14.86
C GLU A 203 21.33 -0.12 15.26
N ARG A 204 21.65 -0.29 16.54
CA ARG A 204 23.01 -0.14 17.07
C ARG A 204 23.24 -1.10 18.24
N GLY A 205 24.52 -1.49 18.42
CA GLY A 205 24.95 -2.28 19.56
C GLY A 205 25.11 -3.77 19.28
N LEU A 206 24.68 -4.29 18.12
CA LEU A 206 24.83 -5.69 17.73
C LEU A 206 25.39 -5.79 16.31
N ARG A 207 26.19 -6.81 16.04
CA ARG A 207 26.73 -7.11 14.72
C ARG A 207 26.11 -8.39 14.17
N ALA A 208 26.11 -8.53 12.85
CA ALA A 208 25.68 -9.78 12.21
C ALA A 208 26.57 -10.94 12.66
N ASN A 209 25.96 -12.12 12.81
CA ASN A 209 26.61 -13.37 13.23
C ASN A 209 27.13 -13.42 14.69
N GLU A 210 26.75 -12.48 15.53
CA GLU A 210 26.99 -12.60 16.97
C GLU A 210 25.96 -13.57 17.59
N VAL A 211 26.43 -14.39 18.51
CA VAL A 211 25.57 -15.35 19.25
C VAL A 211 24.90 -14.61 20.39
N ILE A 212 23.58 -14.71 20.47
CA ILE A 212 22.78 -14.01 21.49
C ILE A 212 22.00 -15.04 22.34
N VAL A 213 21.68 -14.65 23.57
CA VAL A 213 20.81 -15.44 24.43
C VAL A 213 19.36 -15.08 24.16
N VAL A 214 18.54 -16.05 23.76
CA VAL A 214 17.12 -15.86 23.46
C VAL A 214 16.24 -16.28 24.65
N GLU A 215 16.66 -17.24 25.44
CA GLU A 215 15.97 -17.75 26.64
C GLU A 215 16.92 -17.92 27.81
N GLY A 216 16.40 -17.76 29.02
CA GLY A 216 17.19 -17.90 30.23
C GLY A 216 17.88 -16.61 30.70
N GLN A 217 17.71 -15.50 30.02
CA GLN A 217 18.37 -14.22 30.30
C GLN A 217 18.14 -13.70 31.73
N HIS A 218 17.01 -14.06 32.37
CA HIS A 218 16.70 -13.66 33.76
C HIS A 218 17.59 -14.30 34.83
N LYS A 219 18.37 -15.31 34.45
CA LYS A 219 19.32 -16.01 35.34
C LYS A 219 20.76 -15.54 35.13
N LEU A 220 20.99 -14.68 34.15
CA LEU A 220 22.35 -14.33 33.71
C LEU A 220 22.76 -12.95 34.21
N SER A 221 24.04 -12.86 34.55
CA SER A 221 24.75 -11.64 34.85
C SER A 221 25.90 -11.43 33.87
N HIS A 222 26.35 -10.19 33.73
CA HIS A 222 27.51 -9.88 32.92
C HIS A 222 28.76 -10.66 33.42
N GLY A 223 29.41 -11.40 32.53
CA GLY A 223 30.60 -12.19 32.84
C GLY A 223 30.34 -13.66 33.18
N ASP A 224 29.10 -14.08 33.30
CA ASP A 224 28.76 -15.50 33.55
C ASP A 224 29.23 -16.37 32.39
N LYS A 225 29.66 -17.58 32.70
CA LYS A 225 29.96 -18.63 31.71
C LYS A 225 28.72 -19.43 31.41
N VAL A 226 28.44 -19.60 30.12
CA VAL A 226 27.27 -20.35 29.63
C VAL A 226 27.68 -21.40 28.60
N GLU A 227 26.95 -22.48 28.57
CA GLU A 227 26.96 -23.41 27.47
C GLU A 227 25.75 -23.10 26.58
N ALA A 228 26.02 -22.61 25.36
CA ALA A 228 24.98 -22.18 24.43
C ALA A 228 24.38 -23.38 23.69
N VAL A 229 23.08 -23.60 23.83
CA VAL A 229 22.31 -24.57 23.06
C VAL A 229 21.58 -23.83 21.92
N PRO A 230 21.60 -24.34 20.69
CA PRO A 230 20.90 -23.69 19.59
C PRO A 230 19.40 -23.53 19.89
N TYR A 231 18.92 -22.29 19.70
CA TYR A 231 17.50 -21.99 19.87
C TYR A 231 16.66 -22.72 18.81
N GLY A 232 15.63 -23.45 19.23
CA GLY A 232 14.77 -24.25 18.34
C GLY A 232 15.16 -25.74 18.25
N SER A 233 16.22 -26.19 18.91
CA SER A 233 16.57 -27.61 18.93
C SER A 233 15.80 -28.44 19.99
N THR A 234 14.92 -27.80 20.79
CA THR A 234 14.24 -28.47 21.94
C THR A 234 12.75 -28.80 21.65
N GLU A 235 12.27 -28.68 20.44
CA GLU A 235 10.90 -29.10 20.07
C GLU A 235 10.93 -30.39 19.25
N GLN A 236 11.51 -31.47 19.77
CA GLN A 236 11.27 -32.86 19.37
C GLN A 236 11.49 -33.75 20.57
N GLU A 237 10.53 -33.75 21.49
CA GLU A 237 10.17 -34.91 22.33
C GLU A 237 8.67 -34.92 22.60
#